data_91d2886adf1aa3ffb11ebd2d19f22e53
#
_entry.id   91d2886adf1aa3ffb11ebd2d19f22e53
#
_cell.length_a   1.000
_cell.length_b   1.000
_cell.length_c   1.000
_cell.angle_alpha   90.00
_cell.angle_beta   90.00
_cell.angle_gamma   90.00
#
_symmetry.space_group_name_H-M   'P 1'
#
loop_
_entity.id
_entity.type
_entity.pdbx_description
1 polymer ?
#
loop_
_entity_poly.entity_id
_entity_poly.type
_entity_poly.pdbx_seq_one_letter_code
_entity_poly.pdbx_strand_id
1 'polypeptide(L)'
;MKTTTKMIVIGFILLFVCVFGTSALSETKTIVIKGSTTVLPVAQAAAEAYMAEHKDVNISISGGGSGNGIKALIDKSTDIATSSRFIKDKEVKMAVEKGAYPVSHRVAIDAIVPIVHPENPVKDLTIEQLSLIYQGKITNWKDVGGNDKKIVVVSRDTSSGTYEVWEELVLHKAKVTPRAQLQASNGAVHQTISKNSYAIGYIGFGYLNKEVKAVNVNGVVPSMDAALSGAYPVARPLFMFTAGWPSGVTMDFINFLLSPKGQEVVKKEGFIPLY
;
A
#
# COMPACT_ATOMS: atom_id res chain seq x y z
N MET A 1 -53.17 -28.28 -84.59
CA MET A 1 -53.48 -28.31 -83.14
C MET A 1 -52.21 -28.44 -82.42
N LYS A 2 -51.72 -27.33 -81.79
CA LYS A 2 -50.45 -27.27 -81.04
C LYS A 2 -50.82 -27.11 -79.60
N THR A 3 -50.54 -28.12 -78.79
CA THR A 3 -50.72 -28.13 -77.35
C THR A 3 -49.42 -27.62 -76.67
N THR A 4 -49.53 -26.48 -76.03
CA THR A 4 -48.42 -25.86 -75.29
C THR A 4 -48.48 -26.31 -73.83
N THR A 5 -47.49 -27.10 -73.42
CA THR A 5 -47.29 -27.52 -72.03
C THR A 5 -46.57 -26.41 -71.25
N LYS A 6 -47.19 -25.85 -70.16
CA LYS A 6 -46.60 -24.89 -69.28
C LYS A 6 -45.87 -25.66 -68.18
N MET A 7 -44.54 -25.51 -68.09
CA MET A 7 -43.72 -25.98 -67.01
C MET A 7 -43.72 -24.93 -65.84
N ILE A 8 -44.19 -25.35 -64.69
CA ILE A 8 -44.17 -24.56 -63.49
C ILE A 8 -42.83 -24.89 -62.76
N VAL A 9 -41.92 -23.90 -62.69
CA VAL A 9 -40.71 -24.00 -61.94
C VAL A 9 -41.00 -23.48 -60.53
N ILE A 10 -41.01 -24.38 -59.52
CA ILE A 10 -41.12 -24.05 -58.10
C ILE A 10 -39.70 -23.74 -57.60
N GLY A 11 -39.40 -22.46 -57.41
CA GLY A 11 -38.16 -22.03 -56.83
C GLY A 11 -38.19 -22.21 -55.29
N PHE A 12 -37.38 -23.10 -54.77
CA PHE A 12 -37.13 -23.26 -53.32
C PHE A 12 -36.15 -22.17 -52.86
N ILE A 13 -36.67 -21.13 -52.21
CA ILE A 13 -35.82 -20.12 -51.53
C ILE A 13 -35.37 -20.69 -50.18
N LEU A 14 -34.13 -21.17 -50.09
CA LEU A 14 -33.47 -21.51 -48.80
C LEU A 14 -33.14 -20.19 -48.06
N LEU A 15 -33.93 -19.87 -47.04
CA LEU A 15 -33.65 -18.76 -46.13
C LEU A 15 -32.51 -19.19 -45.18
N PHE A 16 -31.27 -18.78 -45.49
CA PHE A 16 -30.11 -18.99 -44.63
C PHE A 16 -30.14 -17.95 -43.51
N VAL A 17 -30.72 -18.28 -42.34
CA VAL A 17 -30.69 -17.44 -41.16
C VAL A 17 -29.29 -17.53 -40.58
N CYS A 18 -28.41 -16.58 -40.90
CA CYS A 18 -27.14 -16.37 -40.19
C CYS A 18 -27.45 -15.85 -38.78
N VAL A 19 -27.46 -16.76 -37.81
CA VAL A 19 -27.42 -16.38 -36.40
C VAL A 19 -26.01 -15.83 -36.11
N PHE A 20 -25.83 -14.53 -36.28
CA PHE A 20 -24.68 -13.84 -35.75
C PHE A 20 -24.83 -13.89 -34.24
N GLY A 21 -24.15 -14.84 -33.61
CA GLY A 21 -23.91 -14.81 -32.18
C GLY A 21 -23.12 -13.54 -31.87
N THR A 22 -23.78 -12.50 -31.39
CA THR A 22 -23.12 -11.36 -30.79
C THR A 22 -22.45 -11.88 -29.56
N SER A 23 -21.15 -12.24 -29.65
CA SER A 23 -20.30 -12.34 -28.47
C SER A 23 -20.30 -10.94 -27.86
N ALA A 24 -21.12 -10.75 -26.81
CA ALA A 24 -21.03 -9.55 -25.99
C ALA A 24 -19.61 -9.54 -25.44
N LEU A 25 -18.74 -8.71 -26.02
CA LEU A 25 -17.46 -8.37 -25.41
C LEU A 25 -17.83 -7.77 -24.05
N SER A 26 -17.63 -8.54 -22.97
CA SER A 26 -17.79 -8.02 -21.62
C SER A 26 -16.84 -6.84 -21.49
N GLU A 27 -17.38 -5.65 -21.28
CA GLU A 27 -16.58 -4.44 -21.08
C GLU A 27 -15.70 -4.64 -19.85
N THR A 28 -14.38 -4.55 -20.04
CA THR A 28 -13.42 -4.73 -18.95
C THR A 28 -13.55 -3.57 -17.97
N LYS A 29 -13.96 -3.87 -16.76
CA LYS A 29 -14.02 -2.90 -15.64
C LYS A 29 -12.61 -2.64 -15.13
N THR A 30 -12.26 -1.38 -14.97
CA THR A 30 -10.91 -1.00 -14.52
C THR A 30 -10.97 -0.31 -13.16
N ILE A 31 -10.03 -0.64 -12.27
CA ILE A 31 -9.78 0.06 -11.00
C ILE A 31 -8.35 0.59 -11.01
N VAL A 32 -8.18 1.87 -10.76
CA VAL A 32 -6.87 2.52 -10.62
C VAL A 32 -6.60 2.78 -9.13
N ILE A 33 -5.49 2.24 -8.63
CA ILE A 33 -5.07 2.37 -7.22
C ILE A 33 -3.71 3.06 -7.15
N LYS A 34 -3.60 4.14 -6.37
CA LYS A 34 -2.32 4.88 -6.19
C LYS A 34 -2.06 5.18 -4.72
N GLY A 35 -0.78 5.23 -4.33
CA GLY A 35 -0.42 5.82 -3.05
C GLY A 35 0.65 5.10 -2.25
N SER A 36 0.33 4.67 -1.04
CA SER A 36 1.26 4.16 -0.05
C SER A 36 2.10 2.99 -0.54
N THR A 37 3.41 3.12 -0.47
CA THR A 37 4.33 1.99 -0.69
C THR A 37 4.30 0.97 0.46
N THR A 38 3.73 1.31 1.63
CA THR A 38 3.50 0.34 2.71
C THR A 38 2.33 -0.58 2.38
N VAL A 39 1.23 -0.03 1.83
CA VAL A 39 0.03 -0.80 1.47
C VAL A 39 0.22 -1.57 0.15
N LEU A 40 1.23 -1.21 -0.64
CA LEU A 40 1.43 -1.74 -1.98
C LEU A 40 1.44 -3.28 -2.06
N PRO A 41 2.18 -4.04 -1.20
CA PRO A 41 2.17 -5.51 -1.26
C PRO A 41 0.77 -6.09 -1.04
N VAL A 42 0.07 -5.63 -0.01
CA VAL A 42 -1.31 -6.06 0.28
C VAL A 42 -2.25 -5.74 -0.89
N ALA A 43 -2.15 -4.53 -1.45
CA ALA A 43 -3.00 -4.11 -2.57
C ALA A 43 -2.73 -4.97 -3.81
N GLN A 44 -1.46 -5.29 -4.11
CA GLN A 44 -1.08 -6.15 -5.24
C GLN A 44 -1.57 -7.58 -5.05
N ALA A 45 -1.30 -8.22 -3.91
CA ALA A 45 -1.74 -9.58 -3.64
C ALA A 45 -3.27 -9.70 -3.62
N ALA A 46 -3.97 -8.70 -3.06
CA ALA A 46 -5.43 -8.67 -3.08
C ALA A 46 -5.99 -8.50 -4.50
N ALA A 47 -5.39 -7.64 -5.32
CA ALA A 47 -5.79 -7.45 -6.71
C ALA A 47 -5.57 -8.71 -7.55
N GLU A 48 -4.43 -9.38 -7.39
CA GLU A 48 -4.15 -10.66 -8.06
C GLU A 48 -5.19 -11.72 -7.67
N ALA A 49 -5.48 -11.86 -6.37
CA ALA A 49 -6.47 -12.81 -5.88
C ALA A 49 -7.89 -12.48 -6.38
N TYR A 50 -8.25 -11.19 -6.42
CA TYR A 50 -9.55 -10.74 -6.91
C TYR A 50 -9.71 -10.96 -8.41
N MET A 51 -8.72 -10.54 -9.23
CA MET A 51 -8.72 -10.73 -10.69
C MET A 51 -8.66 -12.20 -11.11
N ALA A 52 -8.14 -13.09 -10.25
CA ALA A 52 -8.18 -14.53 -10.51
C ALA A 52 -9.62 -15.06 -10.59
N GLU A 53 -10.55 -14.46 -9.85
CA GLU A 53 -11.97 -14.83 -9.80
C GLU A 53 -12.86 -13.95 -10.67
N HIS A 54 -12.41 -12.74 -11.03
CA HIS A 54 -13.15 -11.73 -11.79
C HIS A 54 -12.40 -11.37 -13.08
N LYS A 55 -12.53 -12.21 -14.12
CA LYS A 55 -11.77 -12.10 -15.35
C LYS A 55 -12.13 -10.87 -16.20
N ASP A 56 -13.26 -10.24 -15.92
CA ASP A 56 -13.74 -9.01 -16.54
C ASP A 56 -13.20 -7.75 -15.83
N VAL A 57 -12.36 -7.91 -14.79
CA VAL A 57 -11.80 -6.80 -14.02
C VAL A 57 -10.29 -6.67 -14.25
N ASN A 58 -9.83 -5.43 -14.44
CA ASN A 58 -8.42 -5.06 -14.49
C ASN A 58 -8.10 -4.05 -13.38
N ILE A 59 -7.11 -4.35 -12.54
CA ILE A 59 -6.69 -3.48 -11.44
C ILE A 59 -5.26 -3.02 -11.67
N SER A 60 -5.09 -1.72 -11.85
CA SER A 60 -3.78 -1.07 -12.01
C SER A 60 -3.34 -0.44 -10.69
N ILE A 61 -2.13 -0.77 -10.22
CA ILE A 61 -1.64 -0.31 -8.91
C ILE A 61 -0.28 0.36 -9.06
N SER A 62 -0.14 1.51 -8.40
CA SER A 62 1.14 2.21 -8.31
C SER A 62 1.41 2.75 -6.91
N GLY A 63 2.68 2.65 -6.48
CA GLY A 63 3.17 3.28 -5.26
C GLY A 63 3.38 4.80 -5.44
N GLY A 64 4.21 5.38 -4.55
CA GLY A 64 4.61 6.80 -4.66
C GLY A 64 4.36 7.62 -3.40
N GLY A 65 3.82 6.98 -2.35
CA GLY A 65 3.57 7.62 -1.04
C GLY A 65 2.11 7.99 -0.81
N SER A 66 1.71 7.98 0.47
CA SER A 66 0.33 8.27 0.90
C SER A 66 -0.15 9.65 0.47
N GLY A 67 0.71 10.67 0.57
CA GLY A 67 0.36 12.04 0.16
C GLY A 67 0.06 12.13 -1.33
N ASN A 68 0.83 11.44 -2.17
CA ASN A 68 0.59 11.40 -3.62
C ASN A 68 -0.70 10.65 -3.98
N GLY A 69 -1.00 9.55 -3.26
CA GLY A 69 -2.26 8.82 -3.43
C GLY A 69 -3.47 9.68 -3.07
N ILE A 70 -3.45 10.33 -1.90
CA ILE A 70 -4.52 11.23 -1.46
C ILE A 70 -4.67 12.40 -2.44
N LYS A 71 -3.57 12.98 -2.92
CA LYS A 71 -3.62 14.02 -3.96
C LYS A 71 -4.29 13.50 -5.23
N ALA A 72 -3.94 12.30 -5.70
CA ALA A 72 -4.57 11.70 -6.88
C ALA A 72 -6.07 11.47 -6.69
N LEU A 73 -6.52 11.10 -5.48
CA LEU A 73 -7.94 10.97 -5.14
C LEU A 73 -8.66 12.34 -5.19
N ILE A 74 -8.06 13.38 -4.61
CA ILE A 74 -8.57 14.75 -4.64
C ILE A 74 -8.69 15.25 -6.08
N ASP A 75 -7.72 14.93 -6.93
CA ASP A 75 -7.71 15.29 -8.35
C ASP A 75 -8.55 14.33 -9.22
N LYS A 76 -9.24 13.36 -8.62
CA LYS A 76 -10.07 12.33 -9.29
C LYS A 76 -9.33 11.54 -10.38
N SER A 77 -8.02 11.34 -10.20
CA SER A 77 -7.13 10.60 -11.11
C SER A 77 -6.79 9.19 -10.62
N THR A 78 -7.52 8.71 -9.61
CA THR A 78 -7.49 7.35 -9.09
C THR A 78 -8.84 7.02 -8.47
N ASP A 79 -9.24 5.75 -8.51
CA ASP A 79 -10.47 5.27 -7.87
C ASP A 79 -10.26 5.01 -6.39
N ILE A 80 -9.07 4.51 -6.04
CA ILE A 80 -8.68 4.20 -4.67
C ILE A 80 -7.32 4.82 -4.38
N ALA A 81 -7.23 5.59 -3.29
CA ALA A 81 -5.95 6.02 -2.74
C ALA A 81 -5.55 5.14 -1.57
N THR A 82 -4.36 4.53 -1.63
CA THR A 82 -3.79 3.81 -0.48
C THR A 82 -3.01 4.74 0.43
N SER A 83 -3.18 4.58 1.74
CA SER A 83 -2.49 5.40 2.73
C SER A 83 -2.10 4.60 3.97
N SER A 84 -0.94 4.92 4.52
CA SER A 84 -0.42 4.37 5.78
C SER A 84 -0.43 5.42 6.90
N ARG A 85 -1.33 6.38 6.80
CA ARG A 85 -1.67 7.40 7.79
C ARG A 85 -3.11 7.88 7.60
N PHE A 86 -3.64 8.56 8.59
CA PHE A 86 -4.90 9.27 8.42
C PHE A 86 -4.80 10.37 7.36
N ILE A 87 -5.93 10.69 6.72
CA ILE A 87 -6.06 11.86 5.87
C ILE A 87 -6.03 13.12 6.77
N LYS A 88 -5.35 14.17 6.32
CA LYS A 88 -5.22 15.43 7.08
C LYS A 88 -6.44 16.32 6.86
N ASP A 89 -6.79 17.13 7.86
CA ASP A 89 -7.91 18.08 7.76
C ASP A 89 -7.82 18.99 6.54
N LYS A 90 -6.62 19.47 6.21
CA LYS A 90 -6.39 20.28 5.00
C LYS A 90 -6.64 19.49 3.71
N GLU A 91 -6.33 18.20 3.68
CA GLU A 91 -6.57 17.33 2.52
C GLU A 91 -8.08 17.06 2.38
N VAL A 92 -8.79 16.86 3.50
CA VAL A 92 -10.26 16.72 3.51
C VAL A 92 -10.92 17.99 2.97
N LYS A 93 -10.50 19.18 3.45
CA LYS A 93 -11.03 20.46 2.95
C LYS A 93 -10.83 20.60 1.44
N MET A 94 -9.60 20.37 0.96
CA MET A 94 -9.30 20.41 -0.48
C MET A 94 -10.11 19.40 -1.29
N ALA A 95 -10.34 18.20 -0.74
CA ALA A 95 -11.13 17.17 -1.39
C ALA A 95 -12.59 17.60 -1.53
N VAL A 96 -13.18 18.11 -0.45
CA VAL A 96 -14.58 18.61 -0.43
C VAL A 96 -14.77 19.75 -1.42
N GLU A 97 -13.84 20.73 -1.46
CA GLU A 97 -13.85 21.84 -2.42
C GLU A 97 -13.86 21.37 -3.88
N LYS A 98 -13.22 20.21 -4.16
CA LYS A 98 -13.21 19.59 -5.50
C LYS A 98 -14.34 18.57 -5.70
N GLY A 99 -15.26 18.43 -4.75
CA GLY A 99 -16.36 17.46 -4.81
C GLY A 99 -15.88 16.00 -4.73
N ALA A 100 -14.73 15.77 -4.10
CA ALA A 100 -14.24 14.45 -3.74
C ALA A 100 -14.41 14.28 -2.22
N TYR A 101 -15.43 13.54 -1.78
CA TYR A 101 -15.75 13.34 -0.37
C TYR A 101 -15.03 12.08 0.14
N PRO A 102 -13.86 12.18 0.82
CA PRO A 102 -13.05 11.00 1.14
C PRO A 102 -13.75 10.07 2.12
N VAL A 103 -13.95 8.82 1.73
CA VAL A 103 -14.42 7.74 2.60
C VAL A 103 -13.24 6.83 2.92
N SER A 104 -13.00 6.60 4.21
CA SER A 104 -11.90 5.77 4.69
C SER A 104 -12.33 4.32 4.91
N HIS A 105 -11.59 3.39 4.35
CA HIS A 105 -11.72 1.95 4.58
C HIS A 105 -10.43 1.48 5.25
N ARG A 106 -10.49 1.16 6.55
CA ARG A 106 -9.34 0.54 7.24
C ARG A 106 -9.21 -0.89 6.76
N VAL A 107 -8.06 -1.26 6.22
CA VAL A 107 -7.85 -2.55 5.55
C VAL A 107 -6.87 -3.47 6.27
N ALA A 108 -5.98 -2.91 7.11
CA ALA A 108 -5.01 -3.64 7.90
C ALA A 108 -4.46 -2.78 9.03
N ILE A 109 -3.65 -3.37 9.89
CA ILE A 109 -2.79 -2.68 10.86
C ILE A 109 -1.34 -2.96 10.49
N ASP A 110 -0.44 -2.01 10.77
CA ASP A 110 0.99 -2.10 10.52
C ASP A 110 1.77 -1.54 11.70
N ALA A 111 2.99 -2.05 11.90
CA ALA A 111 3.98 -1.47 12.78
C ALA A 111 5.11 -0.86 11.97
N ILE A 112 5.56 0.34 12.32
CA ILE A 112 6.78 0.92 11.74
C ILE A 112 7.96 0.41 12.56
N VAL A 113 8.83 -0.36 11.91
CA VAL A 113 9.94 -1.04 12.56
C VAL A 113 11.25 -0.36 12.18
N PRO A 114 12.06 0.12 13.16
CA PRO A 114 13.43 0.51 12.88
C PRO A 114 14.25 -0.72 12.52
N ILE A 115 15.02 -0.61 11.45
CA ILE A 115 15.84 -1.69 10.91
C ILE A 115 17.31 -1.28 10.78
N VAL A 116 18.16 -2.28 10.96
CA VAL A 116 19.61 -2.18 10.75
C VAL A 116 20.10 -3.38 9.96
N HIS A 117 21.34 -3.33 9.47
CA HIS A 117 22.00 -4.49 8.88
C HIS A 117 22.11 -5.64 9.91
N PRO A 118 22.01 -6.91 9.51
CA PRO A 118 22.10 -8.06 10.43
C PRO A 118 23.34 -8.09 11.31
N GLU A 119 24.48 -7.62 10.81
CA GLU A 119 25.76 -7.54 11.56
C GLU A 119 25.82 -6.39 12.59
N ASN A 120 24.88 -5.44 12.57
CA ASN A 120 24.86 -4.38 13.56
C ASN A 120 24.53 -4.99 14.94
N PRO A 121 25.34 -4.76 16.03
CA PRO A 121 25.10 -5.40 17.32
C PRO A 121 23.88 -4.85 18.08
N VAL A 122 23.40 -3.64 17.76
CA VAL A 122 22.29 -2.99 18.46
C VAL A 122 21.01 -3.80 18.28
N LYS A 123 20.32 -4.08 19.40
CA LYS A 123 19.09 -4.88 19.44
C LYS A 123 17.87 -4.09 19.91
N ASP A 124 18.07 -3.02 20.65
CA ASP A 124 17.02 -2.21 21.23
C ASP A 124 17.40 -0.73 21.20
N LEU A 125 16.43 0.13 20.95
CA LEU A 125 16.57 1.58 21.03
C LEU A 125 15.28 2.18 21.65
N THR A 126 15.46 3.17 22.52
CA THR A 126 14.32 3.92 23.01
C THR A 126 13.77 4.88 21.93
N ILE A 127 12.52 5.30 22.06
CA ILE A 127 11.94 6.35 21.22
C ILE A 127 12.82 7.61 21.25
N GLU A 128 13.33 7.97 22.44
CA GLU A 128 14.21 9.13 22.57
C GLU A 128 15.52 8.94 21.81
N GLN A 129 16.18 7.79 21.93
CA GLN A 129 17.41 7.50 21.18
C GLN A 129 17.15 7.53 19.67
N LEU A 130 16.05 6.92 19.20
CA LEU A 130 15.64 7.01 17.79
C LEU A 130 15.44 8.46 17.36
N SER A 131 14.74 9.25 18.18
CA SER A 131 14.54 10.68 17.91
C SER A 131 15.86 11.44 17.78
N LEU A 132 16.79 11.22 18.72
CA LEU A 132 18.10 11.88 18.72
C LEU A 132 18.99 11.45 17.54
N ILE A 133 18.95 10.17 17.15
CA ILE A 133 19.64 9.65 15.97
C ILE A 133 19.12 10.36 14.70
N TYR A 134 17.80 10.37 14.52
CA TYR A 134 17.19 10.96 13.33
C TYR A 134 17.29 12.49 13.27
N GLN A 135 17.45 13.16 14.41
CA GLN A 135 17.79 14.57 14.48
C GLN A 135 19.30 14.83 14.23
N GLY A 136 20.13 13.79 14.21
CA GLY A 136 21.58 13.90 14.04
C GLY A 136 22.31 14.39 15.29
N LYS A 137 21.71 14.23 16.47
CA LYS A 137 22.31 14.54 17.79
C LYS A 137 23.13 13.36 18.31
N ILE A 138 22.67 12.13 18.13
CA ILE A 138 23.46 10.91 18.29
C ILE A 138 23.95 10.53 16.88
N THR A 139 25.27 10.49 16.70
CA THR A 139 25.89 10.29 15.37
C THR A 139 26.84 9.10 15.32
N ASN A 140 27.06 8.43 16.44
CA ASN A 140 27.93 7.27 16.54
C ASN A 140 27.19 6.09 17.20
N TRP A 141 27.31 4.91 16.64
CA TRP A 141 26.68 3.70 17.17
C TRP A 141 27.15 3.36 18.61
N LYS A 142 28.38 3.70 19.00
CA LYS A 142 28.88 3.47 20.38
C LYS A 142 28.02 4.15 21.44
N ASP A 143 27.41 5.28 21.11
CA ASP A 143 26.60 6.06 22.06
C ASP A 143 25.26 5.35 22.39
N VAL A 144 24.94 4.27 21.64
CA VAL A 144 23.74 3.44 21.84
C VAL A 144 24.06 1.95 21.89
N GLY A 145 25.27 1.59 22.32
CA GLY A 145 25.68 0.19 22.56
C GLY A 145 26.17 -0.56 21.32
N GLY A 146 26.44 0.14 20.24
CA GLY A 146 27.01 -0.41 19.01
C GLY A 146 28.51 -0.23 18.89
N ASN A 147 29.06 -0.51 17.73
CA ASN A 147 30.47 -0.32 17.40
C ASN A 147 30.83 1.17 17.28
N ASP A 148 32.11 1.52 17.46
CA ASP A 148 32.61 2.90 17.22
C ASP A 148 32.61 3.20 15.72
N LYS A 149 31.44 3.49 15.18
CA LYS A 149 31.18 3.79 13.78
C LYS A 149 30.08 4.85 13.67
N LYS A 150 30.24 5.73 12.67
CA LYS A 150 29.25 6.77 12.38
C LYS A 150 27.93 6.16 11.92
N ILE A 151 26.81 6.66 12.44
CA ILE A 151 25.47 6.28 11.99
C ILE A 151 25.17 6.93 10.64
N VAL A 152 24.70 6.13 9.70
CA VAL A 152 24.11 6.59 8.43
C VAL A 152 22.58 6.56 8.58
N VAL A 153 21.96 7.72 8.64
CA VAL A 153 20.50 7.83 8.79
C VAL A 153 19.84 7.71 7.44
N VAL A 154 18.92 6.76 7.29
CA VAL A 154 18.07 6.58 6.11
C VAL A 154 16.63 6.91 6.49
N SER A 155 16.01 7.83 5.76
CA SER A 155 14.65 8.28 6.01
C SER A 155 13.82 8.20 4.72
N ARG A 156 12.59 8.62 4.80
CA ARG A 156 11.66 8.69 3.67
C ARG A 156 11.43 10.15 3.28
N ASP A 157 11.02 10.36 2.06
CA ASP A 157 10.57 11.66 1.56
C ASP A 157 9.23 12.10 2.21
N THR A 158 8.88 13.37 2.04
CA THR A 158 7.71 13.99 2.69
C THR A 158 6.35 13.56 2.11
N SER A 159 6.32 12.82 1.00
CA SER A 159 5.08 12.23 0.47
C SER A 159 4.71 10.92 1.19
N SER A 160 5.67 10.37 1.97
CA SER A 160 5.54 9.11 2.67
C SER A 160 4.68 9.22 3.91
N GLY A 161 3.56 8.48 3.97
CA GLY A 161 2.80 8.34 5.21
C GLY A 161 3.59 7.68 6.34
N THR A 162 4.58 6.83 6.01
CA THR A 162 5.48 6.21 7.00
C THR A 162 6.39 7.27 7.64
N TYR A 163 6.93 8.20 6.82
CA TYR A 163 7.67 9.34 7.34
C TYR A 163 6.81 10.21 8.27
N GLU A 164 5.58 10.52 7.86
CA GLU A 164 4.72 11.41 8.64
C GLU A 164 4.36 10.80 10.01
N VAL A 165 4.05 9.50 10.07
CA VAL A 165 3.80 8.81 11.36
C VAL A 165 5.09 8.70 12.18
N TRP A 166 6.25 8.47 11.55
CA TRP A 166 7.54 8.50 12.22
C TRP A 166 7.86 9.88 12.80
N GLU A 167 7.62 10.95 12.04
CA GLU A 167 7.78 12.34 12.50
C GLU A 167 6.88 12.65 13.70
N GLU A 168 5.66 12.12 13.72
CA GLU A 168 4.72 12.32 14.80
C GLU A 168 5.08 11.53 16.06
N LEU A 169 5.23 10.20 15.94
CA LEU A 169 5.35 9.30 17.10
C LEU A 169 6.77 9.16 17.63
N VAL A 170 7.78 9.31 16.77
CA VAL A 170 9.19 9.13 17.16
C VAL A 170 9.91 10.46 17.28
N LEU A 171 9.73 11.36 16.33
CA LEU A 171 10.43 12.65 16.35
C LEU A 171 9.69 13.75 17.11
N HIS A 172 8.42 13.52 17.51
CA HIS A 172 7.58 14.53 18.14
C HIS A 172 7.60 15.85 17.38
N LYS A 173 7.48 15.75 16.04
CA LYS A 173 7.52 16.85 15.06
C LYS A 173 8.88 17.55 14.89
N ALA A 174 9.95 17.04 15.51
CA ALA A 174 11.29 17.51 15.19
C ALA A 174 11.70 17.13 13.76
N LYS A 175 12.60 17.90 13.17
CA LYS A 175 13.05 17.66 11.79
C LYS A 175 14.11 16.58 11.74
N VAL A 176 14.01 15.75 10.71
CA VAL A 176 15.08 14.80 10.35
C VAL A 176 16.32 15.59 9.94
N THR A 177 17.50 15.09 10.34
CA THR A 177 18.78 15.70 9.95
C THR A 177 18.91 15.86 8.43
N PRO A 178 19.39 17.00 7.93
CA PRO A 178 19.64 17.19 6.50
C PRO A 178 20.66 16.21 5.88
N ARG A 179 21.41 15.50 6.74
CA ARG A 179 22.36 14.47 6.32
C ARG A 179 21.73 13.11 6.04
N ALA A 180 20.43 12.94 6.32
CA ALA A 180 19.73 11.69 6.07
C ALA A 180 19.61 11.40 4.57
N GLN A 181 19.82 10.14 4.20
CA GLN A 181 19.54 9.65 2.86
C GLN A 181 18.04 9.44 2.72
N LEU A 182 17.39 10.15 1.80
CA LEU A 182 15.96 10.03 1.57
C LEU A 182 15.66 8.95 0.53
N GLN A 183 14.73 8.06 0.86
CA GLN A 183 14.32 6.96 0.00
C GLN A 183 12.83 7.08 -0.38
N ALA A 184 12.50 6.75 -1.63
CA ALA A 184 11.15 6.90 -2.17
C ALA A 184 10.16 5.80 -1.72
N SER A 185 10.64 4.65 -1.20
CA SER A 185 9.79 3.52 -0.84
C SER A 185 10.32 2.71 0.34
N ASN A 186 9.46 1.87 0.97
CA ASN A 186 9.91 0.90 1.98
C ASN A 186 10.95 -0.07 1.40
N GLY A 187 10.75 -0.55 0.17
CA GLY A 187 11.70 -1.43 -0.50
C GLY A 187 13.08 -0.76 -0.72
N ALA A 188 13.11 0.54 -1.06
CA ALA A 188 14.37 1.27 -1.22
C ALA A 188 15.08 1.48 0.13
N VAL A 189 14.36 1.74 1.23
CA VAL A 189 14.94 1.75 2.58
C VAL A 189 15.52 0.38 2.91
N HIS A 190 14.73 -0.67 2.76
CA HIS A 190 15.16 -2.06 3.01
C HIS A 190 16.46 -2.38 2.25
N GLN A 191 16.50 -2.12 0.95
CA GLN A 191 17.68 -2.37 0.11
C GLN A 191 18.90 -1.55 0.55
N THR A 192 18.71 -0.31 0.99
CA THR A 192 19.81 0.54 1.46
C THR A 192 20.39 -0.03 2.76
N ILE A 193 19.52 -0.48 3.69
CA ILE A 193 19.95 -1.04 4.98
C ILE A 193 20.63 -2.39 4.81
N SER A 194 20.12 -3.27 3.94
CA SER A 194 20.71 -4.59 3.68
C SER A 194 22.12 -4.53 3.08
N LYS A 195 22.52 -3.37 2.53
CA LYS A 195 23.85 -3.16 1.90
C LYS A 195 24.78 -2.25 2.71
N ASN A 196 24.34 -1.74 3.87
CA ASN A 196 25.13 -0.81 4.67
C ASN A 196 25.05 -1.14 6.17
N SER A 197 26.12 -1.76 6.70
CA SER A 197 26.22 -2.19 8.11
C SER A 197 26.19 -1.04 9.11
N TYR A 198 26.31 0.21 8.68
CA TYR A 198 26.28 1.38 9.54
C TYR A 198 24.98 2.17 9.47
N ALA A 199 24.07 1.74 8.61
CA ALA A 199 22.81 2.45 8.38
C ALA A 199 21.71 2.02 9.35
N ILE A 200 20.82 2.98 9.65
CA ILE A 200 19.53 2.76 10.29
C ILE A 200 18.44 3.32 9.40
N GLY A 201 17.35 2.57 9.25
CA GLY A 201 16.14 2.98 8.54
C GLY A 201 14.89 2.53 9.28
N TYR A 202 13.72 2.79 8.71
CA TYR A 202 12.44 2.27 9.20
C TYR A 202 11.53 1.87 8.04
N ILE A 203 10.81 0.78 8.23
CA ILE A 203 9.89 0.20 7.23
C ILE A 203 8.60 -0.28 7.91
N GLY A 204 7.57 -0.56 7.12
CA GLY A 204 6.41 -1.32 7.60
C GLY A 204 6.79 -2.78 7.89
N PHE A 205 6.11 -3.37 8.87
CA PHE A 205 6.37 -4.72 9.40
C PHE A 205 6.37 -5.79 8.30
N GLY A 206 5.47 -5.69 7.32
CA GLY A 206 5.39 -6.64 6.19
C GLY A 206 6.61 -6.63 5.25
N TYR A 207 7.54 -5.69 5.40
CA TYR A 207 8.79 -5.67 4.64
C TYR A 207 9.96 -6.36 5.35
N LEU A 208 9.76 -6.89 6.56
CA LEU A 208 10.83 -7.58 7.29
C LEU A 208 11.16 -8.92 6.65
N ASN A 209 12.44 -9.15 6.45
CA ASN A 209 12.98 -10.44 6.02
C ASN A 209 14.40 -10.65 6.60
N LYS A 210 15.10 -11.70 6.19
CA LYS A 210 16.43 -12.09 6.70
C LYS A 210 17.57 -11.12 6.31
N GLU A 211 17.35 -10.24 5.34
CA GLU A 211 18.37 -9.32 4.84
C GLU A 211 18.54 -8.08 5.74
N VAL A 212 17.57 -7.83 6.64
CA VAL A 212 17.62 -6.75 7.61
C VAL A 212 17.25 -7.26 9.00
N LYS A 213 17.75 -6.58 10.03
CA LYS A 213 17.42 -6.90 11.42
C LYS A 213 16.51 -5.82 12.00
N ALA A 214 15.37 -6.26 12.54
CA ALA A 214 14.51 -5.40 13.34
C ALA A 214 15.21 -5.00 14.65
N VAL A 215 15.02 -3.75 15.07
CA VAL A 215 15.43 -3.23 16.36
C VAL A 215 14.19 -3.08 17.23
N ASN A 216 14.26 -3.57 18.46
CA ASN A 216 13.21 -3.37 19.46
C ASN A 216 13.04 -1.89 19.79
N VAL A 217 11.85 -1.50 20.20
CA VAL A 217 11.57 -0.12 20.62
C VAL A 217 11.10 -0.12 22.06
N ASN A 218 11.83 0.57 22.95
CA ASN A 218 11.58 0.59 24.40
C ASN A 218 11.51 -0.82 25.01
N GLY A 219 12.36 -1.75 24.58
CA GLY A 219 12.36 -3.14 25.01
C GLY A 219 11.27 -4.02 24.38
N VAL A 220 10.38 -3.46 23.55
CA VAL A 220 9.28 -4.20 22.92
C VAL A 220 9.71 -4.74 21.55
N VAL A 221 9.62 -6.06 21.39
CA VAL A 221 9.86 -6.73 20.11
C VAL A 221 8.72 -6.40 19.15
N PRO A 222 9.02 -5.94 17.91
CA PRO A 222 7.97 -5.74 16.91
C PRO A 222 7.34 -7.09 16.54
N SER A 223 6.04 -7.22 16.81
CA SER A 223 5.23 -8.39 16.50
C SER A 223 3.79 -7.98 16.22
N MET A 224 3.03 -8.88 15.58
CA MET A 224 1.60 -8.67 15.36
C MET A 224 0.86 -8.45 16.68
N ASP A 225 1.12 -9.29 17.68
CA ASP A 225 0.46 -9.22 19.00
C ASP A 225 0.80 -7.93 19.74
N ALA A 226 2.08 -7.50 19.71
CA ALA A 226 2.49 -6.27 20.34
C ALA A 226 1.87 -5.02 19.68
N ALA A 227 1.68 -5.05 18.36
CA ALA A 227 1.02 -3.98 17.62
C ALA A 227 -0.50 -3.95 17.90
N LEU A 228 -1.16 -5.11 17.95
CA LEU A 228 -2.59 -5.23 18.25
C LEU A 228 -2.94 -4.82 19.67
N SER A 229 -2.13 -5.25 20.65
CA SER A 229 -2.32 -4.89 22.06
C SER A 229 -1.96 -3.43 22.39
N GLY A 230 -1.34 -2.70 21.46
CA GLY A 230 -0.83 -1.36 21.70
C GLY A 230 0.48 -1.33 22.51
N ALA A 231 1.09 -2.47 22.81
CA ALA A 231 2.37 -2.54 23.49
C ALA A 231 3.52 -2.01 22.63
N TYR A 232 3.45 -2.21 21.31
CA TYR A 232 4.43 -1.64 20.37
C TYR A 232 4.09 -0.18 20.07
N PRO A 233 4.99 0.78 20.37
CA PRO A 233 4.62 2.19 20.41
C PRO A 233 4.43 2.85 19.03
N VAL A 234 4.85 2.20 17.93
CA VAL A 234 4.81 2.77 16.59
C VAL A 234 3.93 1.92 15.67
N ALA A 235 2.71 1.64 16.11
CA ALA A 235 1.67 0.96 15.31
C ALA A 235 0.70 1.97 14.68
N ARG A 236 0.07 1.57 13.56
CA ARG A 236 -0.85 2.44 12.79
C ARG A 236 -1.83 1.65 11.95
N PRO A 237 -3.02 2.19 11.65
CA PRO A 237 -3.90 1.62 10.64
C PRO A 237 -3.40 1.90 9.22
N LEU A 238 -3.74 1.00 8.30
CA LEU A 238 -3.59 1.15 6.87
C LEU A 238 -4.95 1.35 6.21
N PHE A 239 -5.02 2.22 5.22
CA PHE A 239 -6.27 2.64 4.61
C PHE A 239 -6.28 2.50 3.09
N MET A 240 -7.47 2.27 2.57
CA MET A 240 -7.91 2.65 1.23
C MET A 240 -8.92 3.77 1.36
N PHE A 241 -8.78 4.83 0.55
CA PHE A 241 -9.72 5.94 0.49
C PHE A 241 -10.40 5.97 -0.87
N THR A 242 -11.71 6.25 -0.89
CA THR A 242 -12.50 6.47 -2.11
C THR A 242 -13.08 7.89 -2.12
N ALA A 243 -13.40 8.43 -3.29
CA ALA A 243 -14.05 9.75 -3.45
C ALA A 243 -15.57 9.59 -3.39
N GLY A 244 -16.13 9.56 -2.19
CA GLY A 244 -17.52 9.17 -1.89
C GLY A 244 -17.61 7.67 -1.58
N TRP A 245 -18.84 7.22 -1.27
CA TRP A 245 -19.11 5.78 -1.11
C TRP A 245 -18.80 5.05 -2.41
N PRO A 246 -18.01 3.98 -2.36
CA PRO A 246 -17.70 3.21 -3.55
C PRO A 246 -18.94 2.51 -4.09
N SER A 247 -18.96 2.24 -5.39
CA SER A 247 -20.01 1.48 -6.06
C SER A 247 -19.42 0.52 -7.09
N GLY A 248 -20.22 -0.43 -7.55
CA GLY A 248 -19.82 -1.41 -8.57
C GLY A 248 -18.53 -2.12 -8.19
N VAL A 249 -17.65 -2.35 -9.16
CA VAL A 249 -16.43 -3.14 -9.00
C VAL A 249 -15.46 -2.60 -7.93
N THR A 250 -15.44 -1.27 -7.72
CA THR A 250 -14.61 -0.67 -6.65
C THR A 250 -15.10 -1.06 -5.27
N MET A 251 -16.43 -1.07 -5.06
CA MET A 251 -17.02 -1.53 -3.81
C MET A 251 -16.78 -3.03 -3.60
N ASP A 252 -16.96 -3.83 -4.66
CA ASP A 252 -16.77 -5.27 -4.60
C ASP A 252 -15.33 -5.63 -4.24
N PHE A 253 -14.33 -4.94 -4.80
CA PHE A 253 -12.93 -5.13 -4.46
C PHE A 253 -12.61 -4.74 -3.00
N ILE A 254 -13.14 -3.62 -2.51
CA ILE A 254 -12.96 -3.21 -1.10
C ILE A 254 -13.60 -4.24 -0.18
N ASN A 255 -14.83 -4.70 -0.48
CA ASN A 255 -15.51 -5.73 0.29
C ASN A 255 -14.76 -7.07 0.27
N PHE A 256 -14.18 -7.44 -0.89
CA PHE A 256 -13.31 -8.61 -0.98
C PHE A 256 -12.11 -8.47 -0.02
N LEU A 257 -11.40 -7.35 -0.04
CA LEU A 257 -10.26 -7.15 0.84
C LEU A 257 -10.65 -7.18 2.33
N LEU A 258 -11.84 -6.66 2.66
CA LEU A 258 -12.39 -6.69 4.03
C LEU A 258 -13.03 -8.03 4.41
N SER A 259 -13.19 -8.97 3.48
CA SER A 259 -13.72 -10.31 3.77
C SER A 259 -12.68 -11.18 4.49
N PRO A 260 -13.10 -12.33 5.09
CA PRO A 260 -12.14 -13.28 5.66
C PRO A 260 -11.06 -13.71 4.69
N LYS A 261 -11.41 -13.91 3.40
CA LYS A 261 -10.45 -14.26 2.34
C LYS A 261 -9.43 -13.14 2.07
N GLY A 262 -9.89 -11.90 2.01
CA GLY A 262 -9.00 -10.73 1.85
C GLY A 262 -8.11 -10.52 3.07
N GLN A 263 -8.61 -10.78 4.28
CA GLN A 263 -7.81 -10.64 5.50
C GLN A 263 -6.76 -11.77 5.64
N GLU A 264 -6.99 -12.95 5.07
CA GLU A 264 -5.95 -13.97 4.91
C GLU A 264 -4.84 -13.51 3.94
N VAL A 265 -5.18 -12.75 2.90
CA VAL A 265 -4.16 -12.12 2.03
C VAL A 265 -3.34 -11.12 2.83
N VAL A 266 -3.97 -10.25 3.63
CA VAL A 266 -3.29 -9.30 4.52
C VAL A 266 -2.28 -10.02 5.41
N LYS A 267 -2.69 -11.13 6.04
CA LYS A 267 -1.85 -11.93 6.92
C LYS A 267 -0.67 -12.57 6.19
N LYS A 268 -0.89 -13.12 4.99
CA LYS A 268 0.15 -13.72 4.16
C LYS A 268 1.23 -12.73 3.74
N GLU A 269 0.85 -11.48 3.49
CA GLU A 269 1.76 -10.39 3.17
C GLU A 269 2.49 -9.84 4.42
N GLY A 270 2.34 -10.47 5.58
CA GLY A 270 3.02 -10.09 6.81
C GLY A 270 2.43 -8.88 7.52
N PHE A 271 1.25 -8.43 7.12
CA PHE A 271 0.52 -7.36 7.81
C PHE A 271 -0.50 -7.92 8.80
N ILE A 272 -0.98 -7.08 9.69
CA ILE A 272 -1.88 -7.47 10.77
C ILE A 272 -3.33 -7.35 10.27
N PRO A 273 -4.09 -8.45 10.21
CA PRO A 273 -5.48 -8.41 9.81
C PRO A 273 -6.35 -7.68 10.85
N LEU A 274 -7.56 -7.31 10.46
CA LEU A 274 -8.49 -6.58 11.32
C LEU A 274 -9.20 -7.48 12.33
N TYR A 275 -9.26 -8.79 12.04
CA TYR A 275 -9.90 -9.83 12.86
C TYR A 275 -9.37 -11.23 12.51
#